data_169318fdf184736509baed9c6c216079
#
_entry.id   169318fdf184736509baed9c6c216079
#
_cell.length_a   1.000
_cell.length_b   1.000
_cell.length_c   1.000
_cell.angle_alpha   90.00
_cell.angle_beta   90.00
_cell.angle_gamma   90.00
#
_symmetry.space_group_name_H-M   'P 1'
#
loop_
_entity.id
_entity.type
_entity.pdbx_description
1 polymer ?
#
loop_
_entity_poly.entity_id
_entity_poly.type
_entity_poly.pdbx_seq_one_letter_code
_entity_poly.pdbx_strand_id
1 'polypeptide(L)'
;MSFLKPLLLLAYLLSGHDYYRGRLAELEGVGATVLFLGMFGFLVACLFLAAYCRQAVLRWGYALALFGAAVFFDAYHRVTVDYLTYPQFVSLLHSHAFIDEAYHQFRDSILHAGATGVLLLLGIGLRPASAPVPGWVAGVAPWVGLLLLASVLFVRAGAGARGLPMMYTPLAYLGLYSYEALGDTVGERQPVSLPRSGRVVDHDIVLIIDESVSGHYLDINHPQGVTSGLKSLPPGVSLFNYGYAASIANCSADTNVTLRYGGTRDDYLRINSTMPSIWQYARQAGLRTVYIDAQRTHGALQNLMTKDEVLELDAFIQYDDVRVRDRDMAVADSLVELLGNDRPELILVNKMGAHFPVHDKFPDEFLRYQPALPRGRYLDIGDTGERDGFDGRAEDWLRYRNSYRNTLLWNVGEFFSRLLARADLSRAVVLYTSDHGQDLHERGNPGLNTHCGGDPVVEEGLVPLVVLQGSNLQTLDWAAALEANRNNSSHYNLFPTLLQLLGYELEAIRVTYGTPLSLHSDDEFTFNTRFNARLGAEPAWKRIELDEVVSPDL
;
A
#
# COMPACT_ATOMS: atom_id res chain seq x y z
N MET A 1 21.63 42.90 8.56
CA MET A 1 20.61 42.16 7.78
C MET A 1 21.12 41.42 6.56
N SER A 2 22.29 41.72 5.99
CA SER A 2 22.83 41.01 4.81
C SER A 2 23.15 39.52 5.03
N PHE A 3 23.47 39.11 6.25
CA PHE A 3 23.81 37.72 6.60
C PHE A 3 22.63 36.89 7.10
N LEU A 4 21.48 37.50 7.40
CA LEU A 4 20.34 36.77 7.99
C LEU A 4 19.82 35.66 7.06
N LYS A 5 19.63 35.98 5.76
CA LYS A 5 19.10 35.01 4.80
C LYS A 5 20.03 33.81 4.59
N PRO A 6 21.35 34.01 4.33
CA PRO A 6 22.30 32.89 4.29
C PRO A 6 22.32 32.05 5.58
N LEU A 7 22.23 32.68 6.76
CA LEU A 7 22.21 31.97 8.04
C LEU A 7 20.93 31.10 8.19
N LEU A 8 19.77 31.62 7.80
CA LEU A 8 18.51 30.86 7.82
C LEU A 8 18.58 29.64 6.89
N LEU A 9 19.11 29.82 5.67
CA LEU A 9 19.29 28.71 4.73
C LEU A 9 20.31 27.69 5.22
N LEU A 10 21.40 28.13 5.81
CA LEU A 10 22.39 27.24 6.41
C LEU A 10 21.79 26.46 7.58
N ALA A 11 21.04 27.12 8.48
CA ALA A 11 20.37 26.48 9.60
C ALA A 11 19.37 25.41 9.11
N TYR A 12 18.62 25.71 8.04
CA TYR A 12 17.73 24.73 7.41
C TYR A 12 18.50 23.52 6.86
N LEU A 13 19.59 23.73 6.12
CA LEU A 13 20.39 22.62 5.59
C LEU A 13 21.01 21.78 6.72
N LEU A 14 21.46 22.42 7.80
CA LEU A 14 22.00 21.73 8.98
C LEU A 14 20.94 20.92 9.73
N SER A 15 19.67 21.31 9.70
CA SER A 15 18.60 20.52 10.33
C SER A 15 18.38 19.15 9.65
N GLY A 16 18.79 19.00 8.39
CA GLY A 16 18.75 17.73 7.66
C GLY A 16 20.10 17.01 7.58
N HIS A 17 21.07 17.33 8.45
CA HIS A 17 22.45 16.84 8.32
C HIS A 17 22.56 15.30 8.39
N ASP A 18 21.74 14.62 9.18
CA ASP A 18 21.76 13.17 9.30
C ASP A 18 21.38 12.48 7.99
N TYR A 19 20.38 13.01 7.29
CA TYR A 19 19.97 12.56 5.96
C TYR A 19 21.12 12.65 4.93
N TYR A 20 21.84 13.77 4.90
CA TYR A 20 22.96 13.96 3.96
C TYR A 20 24.19 13.12 4.34
N ARG A 21 24.46 13.02 5.65
CA ARG A 21 25.55 12.20 6.18
C ARG A 21 25.31 10.71 5.95
N GLY A 22 24.08 10.24 6.16
CA GLY A 22 23.69 8.86 5.87
C GLY A 22 24.05 8.49 4.44
N ARG A 23 23.69 9.35 3.47
CA ARG A 23 24.03 9.10 2.06
C ARG A 23 25.54 9.08 1.80
N LEU A 24 26.29 9.97 2.41
CA LEU A 24 27.77 9.98 2.25
C LEU A 24 28.41 8.69 2.78
N ALA A 25 27.87 8.11 3.83
CA ALA A 25 28.36 6.84 4.40
C ALA A 25 28.05 5.62 3.51
N GLU A 26 26.98 5.68 2.71
CA GLU A 26 26.59 4.62 1.77
C GLU A 26 27.35 4.64 0.45
N LEU A 27 28.03 5.76 0.12
CA LEU A 27 28.68 5.90 -1.18
C LEU A 27 29.99 5.12 -1.25
N GLU A 28 30.03 4.19 -2.18
CA GLU A 28 31.25 3.42 -2.50
C GLU A 28 31.99 4.06 -3.66
N GLY A 29 33.27 4.34 -3.45
CA GLY A 29 34.19 4.83 -4.46
C GLY A 29 34.24 6.36 -4.63
N VAL A 30 35.46 6.85 -4.92
CA VAL A 30 35.78 8.29 -5.04
C VAL A 30 34.95 9.00 -6.12
N GLY A 31 34.69 8.33 -7.25
CA GLY A 31 33.94 8.92 -8.36
C GLY A 31 32.49 9.21 -8.00
N ALA A 32 31.80 8.27 -7.31
CA ALA A 32 30.42 8.46 -6.85
C ALA A 32 30.33 9.60 -5.82
N THR A 33 31.29 9.64 -4.88
CA THR A 33 31.35 10.70 -3.87
C THR A 33 31.58 12.08 -4.49
N VAL A 34 32.50 12.21 -5.45
CA VAL A 34 32.77 13.49 -6.14
C VAL A 34 31.56 13.96 -6.93
N LEU A 35 30.88 13.05 -7.66
CA LEU A 35 29.67 13.38 -8.40
C LEU A 35 28.55 13.85 -7.47
N PHE A 36 28.32 13.13 -6.38
CA PHE A 36 27.32 13.49 -5.38
C PHE A 36 27.60 14.86 -4.77
N LEU A 37 28.82 15.10 -4.29
CA LEU A 37 29.21 16.39 -3.69
C LEU A 37 29.11 17.54 -4.72
N GLY A 38 29.44 17.28 -5.97
CA GLY A 38 29.29 18.26 -7.06
C GLY A 38 27.82 18.64 -7.29
N MET A 39 26.93 17.65 -7.38
CA MET A 39 25.49 17.88 -7.53
C MET A 39 24.90 18.57 -6.30
N PHE A 40 25.22 18.08 -5.10
CA PHE A 40 24.78 18.68 -3.84
C PHE A 40 25.19 20.15 -3.75
N GLY A 41 26.48 20.43 -3.95
CA GLY A 41 27.00 21.80 -3.93
C GLY A 41 26.36 22.71 -4.98
N PHE A 42 26.10 22.19 -6.18
CA PHE A 42 25.40 22.93 -7.23
C PHE A 42 23.96 23.29 -6.84
N LEU A 43 23.18 22.33 -6.32
CA LEU A 43 21.81 22.57 -5.87
C LEU A 43 21.75 23.54 -4.69
N VAL A 44 22.69 23.42 -3.74
CA VAL A 44 22.84 24.38 -2.64
C VAL A 44 23.19 25.77 -3.17
N ALA A 45 24.11 25.90 -4.14
CA ALA A 45 24.42 27.18 -4.78
C ALA A 45 23.18 27.79 -5.44
N CYS A 46 22.37 27.00 -6.16
CA CYS A 46 21.11 27.46 -6.75
C CYS A 46 20.13 27.97 -5.69
N LEU A 47 20.04 27.30 -4.53
CA LEU A 47 19.23 27.72 -3.39
C LEU A 47 19.68 29.08 -2.86
N PHE A 48 20.97 29.25 -2.61
CA PHE A 48 21.51 30.51 -2.10
C PHE A 48 21.34 31.65 -3.11
N LEU A 49 21.51 31.40 -4.41
CA LEU A 49 21.24 32.37 -5.45
C LEU A 49 19.78 32.82 -5.48
N ALA A 50 18.83 31.88 -5.33
CA ALA A 50 17.40 32.20 -5.25
C ALA A 50 17.07 33.18 -4.12
N ALA A 51 17.79 33.12 -3.01
CA ALA A 51 17.60 34.04 -1.88
C ALA A 51 17.86 35.51 -2.23
N TYR A 52 18.63 35.81 -3.30
CA TYR A 52 18.91 37.17 -3.77
C TYR A 52 17.95 37.67 -4.85
N CYS A 53 16.91 36.91 -5.20
CA CYS A 53 15.89 37.35 -6.14
C CYS A 53 15.15 38.59 -5.60
N ARG A 54 15.19 39.71 -6.32
CA ARG A 54 14.55 40.97 -5.93
C ARG A 54 13.09 41.05 -6.28
N GLN A 55 12.67 40.33 -7.31
CA GLN A 55 11.29 40.32 -7.78
C GLN A 55 10.42 39.57 -6.78
N ALA A 56 9.51 40.26 -6.13
CA ALA A 56 8.72 39.71 -4.99
C ALA A 56 7.90 38.49 -5.37
N VAL A 57 7.23 38.53 -6.52
CA VAL A 57 6.36 37.42 -6.97
C VAL A 57 7.19 36.14 -7.18
N LEU A 58 8.29 36.20 -7.91
CA LEU A 58 9.18 35.04 -8.14
C LEU A 58 9.77 34.55 -6.82
N ARG A 59 10.24 35.46 -5.98
CA ARG A 59 10.87 35.11 -4.70
C ARG A 59 9.91 34.36 -3.77
N TRP A 60 8.68 34.87 -3.60
CA TRP A 60 7.69 34.18 -2.78
C TRP A 60 7.14 32.92 -3.45
N GLY A 61 7.01 32.89 -4.79
CA GLY A 61 6.68 31.69 -5.52
C GLY A 61 7.69 30.56 -5.26
N TYR A 62 8.99 30.86 -5.37
CA TYR A 62 10.05 29.90 -5.03
C TYR A 62 10.03 29.51 -3.55
N ALA A 63 9.88 30.48 -2.66
CA ALA A 63 9.85 30.23 -1.23
C ALA A 63 8.73 29.25 -0.85
N LEU A 64 7.53 29.47 -1.38
CA LEU A 64 6.37 28.62 -1.10
C LEU A 64 6.49 27.24 -1.76
N ALA A 65 6.94 27.16 -3.02
CA ALA A 65 7.10 25.89 -3.71
C ALA A 65 8.17 25.00 -3.03
N LEU A 66 9.33 25.57 -2.73
CA LEU A 66 10.41 24.85 -2.06
C LEU A 66 10.06 24.52 -0.60
N PHE A 67 9.32 25.40 0.09
CA PHE A 67 8.82 25.13 1.44
C PHE A 67 7.86 23.93 1.45
N GLY A 68 6.85 23.91 0.57
CA GLY A 68 5.92 22.80 0.49
C GLY A 68 6.61 21.47 0.18
N ALA A 69 7.54 21.47 -0.77
CA ALA A 69 8.34 20.30 -1.11
C ALA A 69 9.24 19.86 0.06
N ALA A 70 9.84 20.81 0.79
CA ALA A 70 10.67 20.51 1.95
C ALA A 70 9.86 19.89 3.09
N VAL A 71 8.70 20.44 3.41
CA VAL A 71 7.80 19.92 4.46
C VAL A 71 7.34 18.51 4.11
N PHE A 72 6.90 18.29 2.87
CA PHE A 72 6.48 16.98 2.41
C PHE A 72 7.60 15.93 2.54
N PHE A 73 8.80 16.26 2.05
CA PHE A 73 9.93 15.32 2.08
C PHE A 73 10.44 15.07 3.52
N ASP A 74 10.62 16.13 4.32
CA ASP A 74 11.13 16.00 5.69
C ASP A 74 10.14 15.24 6.58
N ALA A 75 8.84 15.49 6.43
CA ALA A 75 7.81 14.71 7.12
C ALA A 75 7.87 13.22 6.74
N TYR A 76 7.94 12.91 5.44
CA TYR A 76 8.11 11.54 4.96
C TYR A 76 9.36 10.88 5.57
N HIS A 77 10.51 11.53 5.46
CA HIS A 77 11.77 10.98 5.98
C HIS A 77 11.75 10.76 7.50
N ARG A 78 11.07 11.63 8.27
CA ARG A 78 10.91 11.46 9.73
C ARG A 78 10.06 10.27 10.10
N VAL A 79 9.09 9.94 9.26
CA VAL A 79 8.19 8.79 9.48
C VAL A 79 8.87 7.49 9.07
N THR A 80 9.49 7.45 7.90
CA THR A 80 10.02 6.21 7.31
C THR A 80 11.48 5.94 7.64
N VAL A 81 12.24 6.98 7.98
CA VAL A 81 13.71 6.96 8.10
C VAL A 81 14.39 6.50 6.79
N ASP A 82 13.69 6.58 5.69
CA ASP A 82 14.14 6.16 4.35
C ASP A 82 14.18 7.34 3.36
N TYR A 83 14.76 7.10 2.20
CA TYR A 83 14.81 8.06 1.09
C TYR A 83 13.53 7.96 0.26
N LEU A 84 12.88 9.10 0.03
CA LEU A 84 11.74 9.15 -0.90
C LEU A 84 12.19 8.77 -2.30
N THR A 85 11.67 7.67 -2.83
CA THR A 85 11.88 7.23 -4.21
C THR A 85 10.77 7.73 -5.13
N TYR A 86 10.99 7.70 -6.45
CA TYR A 86 9.96 8.10 -7.40
C TYR A 86 8.68 7.24 -7.34
N PRO A 87 8.76 5.90 -7.27
CA PRO A 87 7.56 5.07 -7.10
C PRO A 87 6.77 5.39 -5.82
N GLN A 88 7.44 5.59 -4.69
CA GLN A 88 6.80 5.99 -3.44
C GLN A 88 6.13 7.35 -3.55
N PHE A 89 6.78 8.33 -4.22
CA PHE A 89 6.17 9.63 -4.49
C PHE A 89 4.89 9.50 -5.31
N VAL A 90 4.89 8.67 -6.36
CA VAL A 90 3.70 8.41 -7.19
C VAL A 90 2.60 7.72 -6.37
N SER A 91 2.94 6.73 -5.53
CA SER A 91 2.00 6.09 -4.63
C SER A 91 1.35 7.09 -3.66
N LEU A 92 2.16 7.97 -3.04
CA LEU A 92 1.64 9.04 -2.17
C LEU A 92 0.73 10.03 -2.90
N LEU A 93 1.02 10.37 -4.17
CA LEU A 93 0.11 11.19 -4.98
C LEU A 93 -1.24 10.50 -5.22
N HIS A 94 -1.23 9.21 -5.48
CA HIS A 94 -2.47 8.44 -5.64
C HIS A 94 -3.25 8.29 -4.32
N SER A 95 -2.56 8.37 -3.20
CA SER A 95 -3.14 8.31 -1.85
C SER A 95 -3.62 9.68 -1.33
N HIS A 96 -3.81 10.67 -2.20
CA HIS A 96 -4.21 12.03 -1.79
C HIS A 96 -5.56 12.09 -1.03
N ALA A 97 -6.43 11.13 -1.23
CA ALA A 97 -7.69 11.01 -0.49
C ALA A 97 -7.49 10.73 1.01
N PHE A 98 -6.29 10.31 1.41
CA PHE A 98 -5.92 9.96 2.79
C PHE A 98 -5.09 11.05 3.49
N ILE A 99 -5.08 12.28 2.96
CA ILE A 99 -4.28 13.39 3.52
C ILE A 99 -4.68 13.70 4.96
N ASP A 100 -5.99 13.67 5.27
CA ASP A 100 -6.48 13.96 6.62
C ASP A 100 -6.02 12.87 7.60
N GLU A 101 -6.08 11.61 7.19
CA GLU A 101 -5.58 10.47 7.95
C GLU A 101 -4.08 10.59 8.20
N ALA A 102 -3.31 10.83 7.15
CA ALA A 102 -1.87 11.01 7.26
C ALA A 102 -1.51 12.20 8.18
N TYR A 103 -2.27 13.30 8.14
CA TYR A 103 -2.07 14.42 9.03
C TYR A 103 -2.32 14.04 10.49
N HIS A 104 -3.42 13.35 10.80
CA HIS A 104 -3.72 12.92 12.17
C HIS A 104 -2.68 11.92 12.67
N GLN A 105 -2.30 10.97 11.82
CA GLN A 105 -1.35 9.92 12.17
C GLN A 105 0.07 10.42 12.41
N PHE A 106 0.54 11.35 11.57
CA PHE A 106 1.93 11.82 11.55
C PHE A 106 2.08 13.31 11.90
N ARG A 107 1.10 13.86 12.63
CA ARG A 107 1.00 15.27 12.95
C ARG A 107 2.29 15.88 13.47
N ASP A 108 2.94 15.23 14.43
CA ASP A 108 4.15 15.76 15.05
C ASP A 108 5.32 15.83 14.07
N SER A 109 5.49 14.81 13.24
CA SER A 109 6.48 14.82 12.16
C SER A 109 6.21 15.94 11.15
N ILE A 110 4.95 16.15 10.77
CA ILE A 110 4.53 17.22 9.84
C ILE A 110 4.75 18.61 10.46
N LEU A 111 4.36 18.80 11.73
CA LEU A 111 4.55 20.09 12.42
C LEU A 111 6.04 20.41 12.60
N HIS A 112 6.86 19.41 12.92
CA HIS A 112 8.30 19.58 13.02
C HIS A 112 8.94 19.94 11.67
N ALA A 113 8.57 19.23 10.60
CA ALA A 113 8.99 19.54 9.23
C ALA A 113 8.55 20.95 8.81
N GLY A 114 7.33 21.36 9.20
CA GLY A 114 6.83 22.72 9.00
C GLY A 114 7.67 23.77 9.74
N ALA A 115 8.00 23.52 11.00
CA ALA A 115 8.81 24.43 11.80
C ALA A 115 10.24 24.61 11.23
N THR A 116 10.89 23.52 10.83
CA THR A 116 12.20 23.58 10.15
C THR A 116 12.10 24.23 8.79
N GLY A 117 11.05 23.94 8.02
CA GLY A 117 10.77 24.52 6.71
C GLY A 117 10.59 26.05 6.74
N VAL A 118 10.12 26.62 7.86
CA VAL A 118 10.01 28.09 8.02
C VAL A 118 11.37 28.78 7.85
N LEU A 119 12.47 28.14 8.23
CA LEU A 119 13.81 28.67 8.02
C LEU A 119 14.09 28.84 6.51
N LEU A 120 13.70 27.86 5.70
CA LEU A 120 13.81 27.91 4.24
C LEU A 120 12.90 29.00 3.66
N LEU A 121 11.63 29.03 4.09
CA LEU A 121 10.62 29.98 3.65
C LEU A 121 11.10 31.44 3.87
N LEU A 122 11.57 31.74 5.08
CA LEU A 122 12.08 33.06 5.42
C LEU A 122 13.43 33.34 4.75
N GLY A 123 14.31 32.34 4.66
CA GLY A 123 15.61 32.44 3.99
C GLY A 123 15.48 32.87 2.54
N ILE A 124 14.48 32.40 1.81
CA ILE A 124 14.19 32.82 0.43
C ILE A 124 13.24 34.04 0.41
N GLY A 125 12.12 33.99 1.14
CA GLY A 125 11.00 34.93 1.03
C GLY A 125 11.30 36.36 1.50
N LEU A 126 12.18 36.55 2.49
CA LEU A 126 12.55 37.90 2.96
C LEU A 126 13.22 38.71 1.84
N ARG A 127 13.00 40.02 1.83
CA ARG A 127 13.64 40.93 0.84
C ARG A 127 15.16 40.96 1.05
N PRO A 128 15.97 40.71 -0.01
CA PRO A 128 17.42 40.80 0.12
C PRO A 128 17.88 42.26 0.34
N ALA A 129 18.79 42.44 1.29
CA ALA A 129 19.38 43.76 1.60
C ALA A 129 20.42 44.21 0.55
N SER A 130 21.04 43.27 -0.15
CA SER A 130 22.03 43.48 -1.18
C SER A 130 21.73 42.62 -2.42
N ALA A 131 22.33 42.92 -3.54
CA ALA A 131 22.27 42.14 -4.77
C ALA A 131 23.69 41.79 -5.23
N PRO A 132 24.29 40.75 -4.64
CA PRO A 132 25.65 40.35 -4.99
C PRO A 132 25.74 39.74 -6.39
N VAL A 133 24.60 39.37 -6.97
CA VAL A 133 24.49 38.73 -8.30
C VAL A 133 23.45 39.44 -9.17
N PRO A 134 23.59 39.38 -10.52
CA PRO A 134 22.60 39.90 -11.43
C PRO A 134 21.20 39.31 -11.16
N GLY A 135 20.16 40.14 -11.26
CA GLY A 135 18.77 39.73 -10.91
C GLY A 135 18.25 38.55 -11.72
N TRP A 136 18.68 38.43 -13.00
CA TRP A 136 18.31 37.31 -13.84
C TRP A 136 18.94 35.98 -13.35
N VAL A 137 20.19 36.01 -12.87
CA VAL A 137 20.85 34.82 -12.28
C VAL A 137 20.06 34.32 -11.07
N ALA A 138 19.72 35.23 -10.14
CA ALA A 138 18.91 34.87 -8.96
C ALA A 138 17.50 34.37 -9.31
N GLY A 139 16.92 34.86 -10.42
CA GLY A 139 15.60 34.45 -10.88
C GLY A 139 15.58 33.11 -11.61
N VAL A 140 16.68 32.75 -12.30
CA VAL A 140 16.74 31.51 -13.10
C VAL A 140 17.37 30.35 -12.32
N ALA A 141 18.21 30.60 -11.31
CA ALA A 141 18.98 29.59 -10.61
C ALA A 141 18.11 28.45 -10.05
N PRO A 142 16.94 28.66 -9.40
CA PRO A 142 16.11 27.56 -8.93
C PRO A 142 15.62 26.64 -10.04
N TRP A 143 15.27 27.20 -11.20
CA TRP A 143 14.85 26.43 -12.37
C TRP A 143 15.98 25.59 -12.95
N VAL A 144 17.20 26.14 -12.99
CA VAL A 144 18.38 25.40 -13.48
C VAL A 144 18.68 24.22 -12.56
N GLY A 145 18.62 24.42 -11.24
CA GLY A 145 18.78 23.33 -10.27
C GLY A 145 17.71 22.24 -10.43
N LEU A 146 16.45 22.65 -10.55
CA LEU A 146 15.32 21.73 -10.70
C LEU A 146 15.41 20.96 -12.03
N LEU A 147 15.70 21.63 -13.14
CA LEU A 147 15.84 21.02 -14.46
C LEU A 147 17.01 20.04 -14.51
N LEU A 148 18.14 20.38 -13.89
CA LEU A 148 19.28 19.46 -13.81
C LEU A 148 18.89 18.20 -13.04
N LEU A 149 18.26 18.34 -11.87
CA LEU A 149 17.82 17.19 -11.09
C LEU A 149 16.79 16.36 -11.87
N ALA A 150 15.77 17.01 -12.45
CA ALA A 150 14.76 16.32 -13.26
C ALA A 150 15.39 15.57 -14.45
N SER A 151 16.41 16.16 -15.11
CA SER A 151 17.12 15.50 -16.20
C SER A 151 17.89 14.26 -15.73
N VAL A 152 18.54 14.32 -14.57
CA VAL A 152 19.22 13.16 -13.98
C VAL A 152 18.22 12.06 -13.64
N LEU A 153 17.10 12.42 -13.01
CA LEU A 153 16.06 11.48 -12.66
C LEU A 153 15.42 10.84 -13.91
N PHE A 154 15.19 11.62 -14.95
CA PHE A 154 14.68 11.11 -16.23
C PHE A 154 15.61 10.08 -16.86
N VAL A 155 16.90 10.41 -16.97
CA VAL A 155 17.91 9.48 -17.56
C VAL A 155 18.11 8.23 -16.70
N ARG A 156 17.90 8.34 -15.38
CA ARG A 156 18.10 7.24 -14.43
C ARG A 156 16.80 6.58 -13.99
N ALA A 157 15.74 6.71 -14.77
CA ALA A 157 14.44 6.09 -14.50
C ALA A 157 13.92 6.37 -13.07
N GLY A 158 13.96 7.64 -12.66
CA GLY A 158 13.52 8.10 -11.34
C GLY A 158 14.56 7.96 -10.22
N ALA A 159 15.72 7.34 -10.47
CA ALA A 159 16.79 7.21 -9.48
C ALA A 159 17.76 8.41 -9.51
N GLY A 160 18.43 8.66 -8.36
CA GLY A 160 19.54 9.65 -8.29
C GLY A 160 19.29 10.84 -7.38
N ALA A 161 18.15 10.93 -6.70
CA ALA A 161 17.84 12.00 -5.74
C ALA A 161 18.31 11.70 -4.30
N ARG A 162 18.69 10.46 -3.98
CA ARG A 162 19.05 10.03 -2.60
C ARG A 162 20.14 10.92 -2.01
N GLY A 163 19.85 11.54 -0.86
CA GLY A 163 20.78 12.40 -0.13
C GLY A 163 20.99 13.79 -0.73
N LEU A 164 20.35 14.16 -1.85
CA LEU A 164 20.38 15.52 -2.40
C LEU A 164 19.47 16.46 -1.58
N PRO A 165 19.59 17.81 -1.72
CA PRO A 165 18.77 18.74 -0.96
C PRO A 165 17.28 18.48 -1.12
N MET A 166 16.61 18.13 -0.01
CA MET A 166 15.25 17.59 0.08
C MET A 166 14.20 18.42 -0.67
N MET A 167 14.32 19.76 -0.64
CA MET A 167 13.34 20.67 -1.22
C MET A 167 13.21 20.60 -2.75
N TYR A 168 14.18 20.03 -3.46
CA TYR A 168 14.12 19.91 -4.92
C TYR A 168 13.47 18.60 -5.37
N THR A 169 13.61 17.53 -4.61
CA THR A 169 13.21 16.18 -5.02
C THR A 169 11.72 16.04 -5.33
N PRO A 170 10.77 16.46 -4.47
CA PRO A 170 9.34 16.32 -4.78
C PRO A 170 8.92 17.14 -6.01
N LEU A 171 9.51 18.32 -6.24
CA LEU A 171 9.21 19.13 -7.42
C LEU A 171 9.75 18.49 -8.71
N ALA A 172 10.94 17.87 -8.64
CA ALA A 172 11.50 17.14 -9.76
C ALA A 172 10.68 15.89 -10.08
N TYR A 173 10.25 15.15 -9.07
CA TYR A 173 9.33 14.01 -9.23
C TYR A 173 7.98 14.42 -9.79
N LEU A 174 7.41 15.54 -9.33
CA LEU A 174 6.16 16.08 -9.90
C LEU A 174 6.34 16.43 -11.40
N GLY A 175 7.49 16.95 -11.79
CA GLY A 175 7.83 17.20 -13.20
C GLY A 175 7.88 15.92 -14.02
N LEU A 176 8.50 14.84 -13.50
CA LEU A 176 8.55 13.53 -14.15
C LEU A 176 7.15 12.92 -14.25
N TYR A 177 6.39 12.94 -13.17
CA TYR A 177 5.02 12.45 -13.13
C TYR A 177 4.13 13.17 -14.15
N SER A 178 4.26 14.51 -14.25
CA SER A 178 3.52 15.29 -15.24
C SER A 178 3.91 14.93 -16.68
N TYR A 179 5.19 14.72 -16.93
CA TYR A 179 5.67 14.26 -18.25
C TYR A 179 5.11 12.89 -18.60
N GLU A 180 5.13 11.96 -17.66
CA GLU A 180 4.61 10.61 -17.82
C GLU A 180 3.09 10.63 -18.07
N ALA A 181 2.33 11.37 -17.25
CA ALA A 181 0.88 11.50 -17.41
C ALA A 181 0.46 12.13 -18.74
N LEU A 182 1.29 12.99 -19.33
CA LEU A 182 1.05 13.58 -20.67
C LEU A 182 1.44 12.63 -21.80
N GLY A 183 2.37 11.71 -21.55
CA GLY A 183 2.89 10.75 -22.55
C GLY A 183 2.18 9.40 -22.54
N ASP A 184 1.50 9.07 -21.46
CA ASP A 184 0.91 7.75 -21.23
C ASP A 184 -0.48 7.68 -21.87
N THR A 185 -0.53 7.20 -23.11
CA THR A 185 -1.76 6.72 -23.70
C THR A 185 -1.96 5.27 -23.25
N VAL A 186 -2.53 5.07 -22.05
CA VAL A 186 -3.10 3.77 -21.69
C VAL A 186 -4.14 3.44 -22.75
N GLY A 187 -3.96 2.35 -23.48
CA GLY A 187 -4.91 1.91 -24.51
C GLY A 187 -6.30 1.65 -23.90
N GLU A 188 -7.34 1.66 -24.75
CA GLU A 188 -8.68 1.26 -24.32
C GLU A 188 -8.66 -0.16 -23.76
N ARG A 189 -9.48 -0.40 -22.71
CA ARG A 189 -9.65 -1.75 -22.17
C ARG A 189 -10.21 -2.70 -23.21
N GLN A 190 -9.62 -3.87 -23.29
CA GLN A 190 -10.05 -4.91 -24.20
C GLN A 190 -11.36 -5.55 -23.68
N PRO A 191 -12.26 -5.96 -24.55
CA PRO A 191 -13.41 -6.76 -24.15
C PRO A 191 -12.97 -8.16 -23.73
N VAL A 192 -13.84 -8.84 -22.97
CA VAL A 192 -13.61 -10.26 -22.60
C VAL A 192 -13.53 -11.12 -23.85
N SER A 193 -12.40 -11.80 -24.03
CA SER A 193 -12.12 -12.63 -25.20
C SER A 193 -11.74 -14.08 -24.87
N LEU A 194 -11.54 -14.40 -23.58
CA LEU A 194 -11.19 -15.77 -23.17
C LEU A 194 -12.36 -16.75 -23.48
N PRO A 195 -12.05 -17.93 -24.05
CA PRO A 195 -13.07 -18.96 -24.30
C PRO A 195 -13.54 -19.56 -22.96
N ARG A 196 -14.82 -19.95 -22.94
CA ARG A 196 -15.43 -20.66 -21.83
C ARG A 196 -15.54 -22.15 -22.09
N SER A 197 -15.36 -22.96 -21.07
CA SER A 197 -15.47 -24.43 -21.13
C SER A 197 -16.91 -24.94 -21.35
N GLY A 198 -17.90 -24.05 -21.37
CA GLY A 198 -19.33 -24.39 -21.43
C GLY A 198 -19.91 -24.82 -20.07
N ARG A 199 -19.15 -24.90 -19.04
CA ARG A 199 -19.62 -25.18 -17.68
C ARG A 199 -20.50 -24.03 -17.19
N VAL A 200 -21.67 -24.34 -16.65
CA VAL A 200 -22.53 -23.39 -15.94
C VAL A 200 -22.01 -23.27 -14.52
N VAL A 201 -21.84 -22.05 -14.05
CA VAL A 201 -21.49 -21.76 -12.65
C VAL A 201 -22.79 -21.51 -11.89
N ASP A 202 -23.09 -22.37 -10.94
CA ASP A 202 -24.33 -22.39 -10.17
C ASP A 202 -24.11 -22.19 -8.66
N HIS A 203 -22.95 -21.69 -8.27
CA HIS A 203 -22.50 -21.47 -6.91
C HIS A 203 -21.83 -20.09 -6.77
N ASP A 204 -21.75 -19.63 -5.52
CA ASP A 204 -21.10 -18.37 -5.20
C ASP A 204 -19.58 -18.51 -5.19
N ILE A 205 -18.92 -17.47 -5.67
CA ILE A 205 -17.47 -17.32 -5.62
C ILE A 205 -17.17 -16.05 -4.81
N VAL A 206 -16.53 -16.22 -3.67
CA VAL A 206 -16.22 -15.11 -2.76
C VAL A 206 -14.71 -14.95 -2.63
N LEU A 207 -14.20 -13.76 -2.82
CA LEU A 207 -12.83 -13.38 -2.46
C LEU A 207 -12.88 -12.37 -1.31
N ILE A 208 -12.47 -12.80 -0.12
CA ILE A 208 -12.33 -11.93 1.05
C ILE A 208 -10.88 -11.47 1.13
N ILE A 209 -10.69 -10.16 0.99
CA ILE A 209 -9.40 -9.49 1.11
C ILE A 209 -9.41 -8.74 2.44
N ASP A 210 -8.63 -9.22 3.39
CA ASP A 210 -8.38 -8.51 4.63
C ASP A 210 -7.35 -7.41 4.41
N GLU A 211 -7.28 -6.46 5.31
CA GLU A 211 -6.34 -5.34 5.25
C GLU A 211 -5.23 -5.54 6.27
N SER A 212 -3.99 -5.54 5.80
CA SER A 212 -2.80 -5.50 6.67
C SER A 212 -2.67 -6.69 7.64
N VAL A 213 -3.13 -7.90 7.26
CA VAL A 213 -3.07 -9.10 8.10
C VAL A 213 -1.87 -9.97 7.74
N SER A 214 -0.85 -9.96 8.59
CA SER A 214 0.32 -10.83 8.45
C SER A 214 -0.01 -12.29 8.75
N GLY A 215 0.34 -13.18 7.82
CA GLY A 215 -0.08 -14.58 7.86
C GLY A 215 0.41 -15.36 9.09
N HIS A 216 1.59 -15.02 9.63
CA HIS A 216 2.18 -15.66 10.80
C HIS A 216 1.55 -15.23 12.13
N TYR A 217 0.73 -14.18 12.16
CA TYR A 217 -0.04 -13.79 13.34
C TYR A 217 -1.33 -14.61 13.54
N LEU A 218 -1.69 -15.50 12.61
CA LEU A 218 -2.89 -16.33 12.72
C LEU A 218 -2.57 -17.75 13.20
N ASP A 219 -3.39 -18.28 14.08
CA ASP A 219 -3.22 -19.61 14.70
C ASP A 219 -3.29 -20.78 13.71
N ILE A 220 -3.85 -20.57 12.51
CA ILE A 220 -3.85 -21.57 11.43
C ILE A 220 -2.45 -21.78 10.82
N ASN A 221 -1.55 -20.81 10.95
CA ASN A 221 -0.22 -20.84 10.36
C ASN A 221 0.90 -20.88 11.41
N HIS A 222 0.66 -20.35 12.61
CA HIS A 222 1.65 -20.31 13.68
C HIS A 222 1.05 -20.70 15.03
N PRO A 223 1.72 -21.54 15.84
CA PRO A 223 1.18 -22.02 17.12
C PRO A 223 0.82 -20.92 18.12
N GLN A 224 1.54 -19.80 18.08
CA GLN A 224 1.37 -18.65 18.95
C GLN A 224 0.53 -17.54 18.28
N GLY A 225 -0.02 -17.82 17.11
CA GLY A 225 -0.91 -16.91 16.39
C GLY A 225 -2.23 -16.68 17.12
N VAL A 226 -2.87 -15.59 16.75
CA VAL A 226 -4.18 -15.20 17.26
C VAL A 226 -5.25 -16.14 16.71
N THR A 227 -6.25 -16.47 17.51
CA THR A 227 -7.38 -17.30 17.10
C THR A 227 -8.09 -16.68 15.89
N SER A 228 -8.06 -17.38 14.77
CA SER A 228 -8.62 -16.93 13.49
C SER A 228 -10.11 -17.28 13.30
N GLY A 229 -10.69 -18.13 14.16
CA GLY A 229 -12.04 -18.67 13.95
C GLY A 229 -12.12 -19.79 12.90
N LEU A 230 -11.06 -20.03 12.13
CA LEU A 230 -11.04 -20.98 11.00
C LEU A 230 -10.75 -22.42 11.40
N LYS A 231 -10.37 -22.68 12.65
CA LYS A 231 -10.15 -24.06 13.15
C LYS A 231 -11.43 -24.81 13.52
N SER A 232 -12.55 -24.12 13.65
CA SER A 232 -13.84 -24.70 14.04
C SER A 232 -14.83 -24.56 12.90
N LEU A 233 -14.87 -25.55 12.02
CA LEU A 233 -15.74 -25.55 10.85
C LEU A 233 -17.11 -26.14 11.16
N PRO A 234 -18.20 -25.61 10.56
CA PRO A 234 -19.50 -26.25 10.61
C PRO A 234 -19.51 -27.54 9.76
N PRO A 235 -20.43 -28.48 10.03
CA PRO A 235 -20.62 -29.66 9.20
C PRO A 235 -20.87 -29.26 7.74
N GLY A 236 -20.28 -30.01 6.81
CA GLY A 236 -20.50 -29.76 5.38
C GLY A 236 -19.62 -28.66 4.77
N VAL A 237 -18.64 -28.15 5.50
CA VAL A 237 -17.62 -27.20 4.97
C VAL A 237 -16.24 -27.81 5.08
N SER A 238 -15.47 -27.72 4.00
CA SER A 238 -14.06 -28.12 3.96
C SER A 238 -13.17 -26.89 3.92
N LEU A 239 -12.02 -26.95 4.61
CA LEU A 239 -11.01 -25.90 4.64
C LEU A 239 -9.71 -26.43 4.07
N PHE A 240 -9.12 -25.65 3.16
CA PHE A 240 -7.82 -25.88 2.55
C PHE A 240 -6.90 -24.71 2.89
N ASN A 241 -6.02 -24.93 3.87
CA ASN A 241 -5.07 -23.90 4.31
C ASN A 241 -3.76 -24.01 3.52
N TYR A 242 -3.56 -23.10 2.59
CA TYR A 242 -2.32 -22.98 1.80
C TYR A 242 -1.12 -22.47 2.62
N GLY A 243 -1.34 -22.12 3.88
CA GLY A 243 -0.31 -21.54 4.73
C GLY A 243 -0.05 -20.08 4.40
N TYR A 244 1.17 -19.81 4.02
CA TYR A 244 1.59 -18.46 3.60
C TYR A 244 1.53 -18.32 2.08
N ALA A 245 1.14 -17.14 1.63
CA ALA A 245 1.26 -16.69 0.26
C ALA A 245 2.04 -15.37 0.20
N ALA A 246 2.67 -15.10 -0.94
CA ALA A 246 3.24 -13.80 -1.22
C ALA A 246 2.16 -12.85 -1.75
N SER A 247 2.05 -11.64 -1.17
CA SER A 247 1.22 -10.59 -1.76
C SER A 247 1.78 -10.09 -3.09
N ILE A 248 0.98 -9.32 -3.86
CA ILE A 248 1.49 -8.65 -5.08
C ILE A 248 2.57 -7.65 -4.70
N ALA A 249 2.28 -6.82 -3.70
CA ALA A 249 3.13 -5.75 -3.23
C ALA A 249 2.93 -5.55 -1.73
N ASN A 250 3.73 -4.69 -1.11
CA ASN A 250 3.58 -4.30 0.30
C ASN A 250 2.67 -3.07 0.47
N CYS A 251 1.77 -2.82 -0.48
CA CYS A 251 0.83 -1.70 -0.48
C CYS A 251 -0.55 -2.14 -0.99
N SER A 252 -1.61 -1.64 -0.34
CA SER A 252 -2.99 -2.03 -0.61
C SER A 252 -3.44 -1.73 -2.04
N ALA A 253 -3.14 -0.53 -2.55
CA ALA A 253 -3.60 -0.12 -3.87
C ALA A 253 -3.09 -1.04 -5.00
N ASP A 254 -1.82 -1.40 -4.93
CA ASP A 254 -1.11 -2.21 -5.92
C ASP A 254 -1.62 -3.67 -5.92
N THR A 255 -1.83 -4.22 -4.73
CA THR A 255 -2.40 -5.56 -4.57
C THR A 255 -3.86 -5.60 -5.01
N ASN A 256 -4.69 -4.70 -4.50
CA ASN A 256 -6.12 -4.71 -4.78
C ASN A 256 -6.45 -4.49 -6.27
N VAL A 257 -5.74 -3.59 -6.97
CA VAL A 257 -5.97 -3.40 -8.42
C VAL A 257 -5.61 -4.67 -9.20
N THR A 258 -4.54 -5.38 -8.80
CA THR A 258 -4.14 -6.62 -9.47
C THR A 258 -5.10 -7.77 -9.17
N LEU A 259 -5.66 -7.84 -7.97
CA LEU A 259 -6.71 -8.83 -7.66
C LEU A 259 -8.00 -8.59 -8.47
N ARG A 260 -8.29 -7.35 -8.89
CA ARG A 260 -9.48 -7.02 -9.69
C ARG A 260 -9.28 -7.08 -11.22
N TYR A 261 -8.05 -6.89 -11.69
CA TYR A 261 -7.76 -6.84 -13.14
C TYR A 261 -6.81 -7.95 -13.62
N GLY A 262 -6.23 -8.70 -12.70
CA GLY A 262 -5.23 -9.70 -13.02
C GLY A 262 -3.85 -9.08 -13.24
N GLY A 263 -2.88 -9.94 -13.46
CA GLY A 263 -1.49 -9.60 -13.72
C GLY A 263 -0.64 -10.85 -13.69
N THR A 264 0.54 -10.76 -14.28
CA THR A 264 1.62 -11.69 -14.03
C THR A 264 2.82 -10.91 -13.50
N ARG A 265 3.75 -11.59 -12.87
CA ARG A 265 4.98 -10.97 -12.39
C ARG A 265 5.69 -10.13 -13.46
N ASP A 266 5.67 -10.62 -14.70
CA ASP A 266 6.38 -9.99 -15.82
C ASP A 266 5.56 -8.92 -16.55
N ASP A 267 4.21 -8.93 -16.42
CA ASP A 267 3.33 -8.08 -17.25
C ASP A 267 2.11 -7.54 -16.47
N TYR A 268 2.25 -7.27 -15.17
CA TYR A 268 1.15 -6.77 -14.35
C TYR A 268 0.66 -5.38 -14.78
N LEU A 269 1.56 -4.46 -15.15
CA LEU A 269 1.19 -3.08 -15.52
C LEU A 269 0.30 -3.02 -16.75
N ARG A 270 0.68 -3.71 -17.82
CA ARG A 270 -0.14 -3.74 -19.06
C ARG A 270 -1.47 -4.43 -18.80
N ILE A 271 -1.45 -5.57 -18.11
CA ILE A 271 -2.67 -6.34 -17.83
C ILE A 271 -3.63 -5.50 -16.98
N ASN A 272 -3.19 -4.90 -15.86
CA ASN A 272 -4.02 -4.03 -15.03
C ASN A 272 -4.65 -2.87 -15.81
N SER A 273 -3.90 -2.33 -16.78
CA SER A 273 -4.31 -1.13 -17.52
C SER A 273 -5.22 -1.42 -18.70
N THR A 274 -5.08 -2.57 -19.36
CA THR A 274 -5.72 -2.82 -20.67
C THR A 274 -6.61 -4.05 -20.72
N MET A 275 -6.52 -4.98 -19.76
CA MET A 275 -7.33 -6.20 -19.79
C MET A 275 -8.67 -6.02 -19.04
N PRO A 276 -9.68 -6.89 -19.31
CA PRO A 276 -10.98 -6.82 -18.64
C PRO A 276 -10.87 -7.01 -17.12
N SER A 277 -11.79 -6.39 -16.38
CA SER A 277 -11.94 -6.62 -14.95
C SER A 277 -12.53 -8.00 -14.64
N ILE A 278 -12.36 -8.47 -13.41
CA ILE A 278 -13.01 -9.70 -12.93
C ILE A 278 -14.55 -9.59 -13.01
N TRP A 279 -15.09 -8.37 -12.89
CA TRP A 279 -16.52 -8.10 -12.99
C TRP A 279 -17.06 -8.41 -14.39
N GLN A 280 -16.34 -7.99 -15.44
CA GLN A 280 -16.71 -8.27 -16.81
C GLN A 280 -16.68 -9.78 -17.11
N TYR A 281 -15.68 -10.50 -16.60
CA TYR A 281 -15.60 -11.95 -16.68
C TYR A 281 -16.77 -12.64 -15.96
N ALA A 282 -17.09 -12.21 -14.74
CA ALA A 282 -18.19 -12.78 -13.97
C ALA A 282 -19.55 -12.55 -14.63
N ARG A 283 -19.82 -11.34 -15.13
CA ARG A 283 -21.05 -11.02 -15.87
C ARG A 283 -21.20 -11.86 -17.13
N GLN A 284 -20.11 -12.07 -17.88
CA GLN A 284 -20.13 -12.97 -19.04
C GLN A 284 -20.34 -14.44 -18.64
N ALA A 285 -19.92 -14.83 -17.44
CA ALA A 285 -20.19 -16.13 -16.87
C ALA A 285 -21.63 -16.29 -16.34
N GLY A 286 -22.41 -15.22 -16.27
CA GLY A 286 -23.80 -15.20 -15.81
C GLY A 286 -23.96 -14.99 -14.31
N LEU A 287 -22.91 -14.59 -13.60
CA LEU A 287 -22.96 -14.28 -12.18
C LEU A 287 -23.31 -12.81 -11.95
N ARG A 288 -24.02 -12.53 -10.87
CA ARG A 288 -24.19 -11.19 -10.34
C ARG A 288 -22.88 -10.75 -9.65
N THR A 289 -22.52 -9.48 -9.82
CA THR A 289 -21.26 -8.92 -9.32
C THR A 289 -21.51 -8.03 -8.12
N VAL A 290 -20.84 -8.33 -7.01
CA VAL A 290 -20.99 -7.62 -5.74
C VAL A 290 -19.60 -7.21 -5.21
N TYR A 291 -19.43 -5.93 -4.89
CA TYR A 291 -18.27 -5.44 -4.17
C TYR A 291 -18.68 -4.85 -2.83
N ILE A 292 -18.08 -5.36 -1.75
CA ILE A 292 -18.27 -4.86 -0.40
C ILE A 292 -16.99 -4.14 0.02
N ASP A 293 -17.11 -2.85 0.34
CA ASP A 293 -16.00 -2.04 0.83
C ASP A 293 -16.28 -1.55 2.26
N ALA A 294 -15.61 -2.15 3.22
CA ALA A 294 -15.73 -1.78 4.64
C ALA A 294 -14.82 -0.61 5.04
N GLN A 295 -13.88 -0.23 4.18
CA GLN A 295 -12.90 0.81 4.52
C GLN A 295 -13.42 2.22 4.23
N ARG A 296 -14.20 2.40 3.17
CA ARG A 296 -14.74 3.71 2.77
C ARG A 296 -16.25 3.79 2.95
N THR A 297 -16.74 5.02 2.89
CA THR A 297 -18.15 5.37 3.06
C THR A 297 -18.56 6.45 2.06
N HIS A 298 -19.86 6.67 1.93
CA HIS A 298 -20.45 7.77 1.14
C HIS A 298 -20.01 7.76 -0.33
N GLY A 299 -19.78 6.58 -0.91
CA GLY A 299 -19.35 6.42 -2.31
C GLY A 299 -17.90 6.82 -2.57
N ALA A 300 -17.10 7.06 -1.52
CA ALA A 300 -15.66 7.27 -1.68
C ALA A 300 -14.99 5.98 -2.21
N LEU A 301 -14.05 6.15 -3.14
CA LEU A 301 -13.33 5.05 -3.77
C LEU A 301 -11.88 5.04 -3.32
N GLN A 302 -11.27 3.86 -3.31
CA GLN A 302 -9.86 3.65 -2.96
C GLN A 302 -9.23 2.54 -3.79
N ASN A 303 -7.97 2.25 -3.53
CA ASN A 303 -7.23 1.14 -4.15
C ASN A 303 -7.30 1.18 -5.68
N LEU A 304 -7.16 2.38 -6.26
CA LEU A 304 -7.23 2.65 -7.70
C LEU A 304 -8.57 2.26 -8.36
N MET A 305 -9.63 2.09 -7.57
CA MET A 305 -10.97 1.86 -8.11
C MET A 305 -11.51 3.12 -8.78
N THR A 306 -12.13 2.96 -9.93
CA THR A 306 -12.68 4.07 -10.73
C THR A 306 -14.21 4.06 -10.73
N LYS A 307 -14.81 5.21 -11.05
CA LYS A 307 -16.28 5.30 -11.23
C LYS A 307 -16.77 4.39 -12.34
N ASP A 308 -15.98 4.21 -13.40
CA ASP A 308 -16.33 3.32 -14.51
C ASP A 308 -16.32 1.86 -14.06
N GLU A 309 -15.37 1.48 -13.19
CA GLU A 309 -15.35 0.14 -12.57
C GLU A 309 -16.60 -0.10 -11.71
N VAL A 310 -17.06 0.90 -10.96
CA VAL A 310 -18.31 0.79 -10.17
C VAL A 310 -19.53 0.53 -11.05
N LEU A 311 -19.57 1.04 -12.29
CA LEU A 311 -20.66 0.78 -13.25
C LEU A 311 -20.67 -0.67 -13.76
N GLU A 312 -19.61 -1.43 -13.55
CA GLU A 312 -19.54 -2.85 -13.85
C GLU A 312 -20.13 -3.74 -12.73
N LEU A 313 -20.49 -3.16 -11.59
CA LEU A 313 -21.04 -3.88 -10.45
C LEU A 313 -22.57 -3.86 -10.48
N ASP A 314 -23.17 -4.97 -10.07
CA ASP A 314 -24.62 -5.05 -9.81
C ASP A 314 -24.96 -4.54 -8.40
N ALA A 315 -23.99 -4.62 -7.45
CA ALA A 315 -24.11 -4.02 -6.14
C ALA A 315 -22.74 -3.54 -5.62
N PHE A 316 -22.72 -2.31 -5.12
CA PHE A 316 -21.59 -1.72 -4.38
C PHE A 316 -22.08 -1.38 -2.97
N ILE A 317 -21.53 -2.06 -1.95
CA ILE A 317 -21.98 -1.98 -0.56
C ILE A 317 -20.92 -1.29 0.28
N GLN A 318 -21.30 -0.21 0.95
CA GLN A 318 -20.50 0.48 1.98
C GLN A 318 -21.36 0.68 3.23
N TYR A 319 -20.73 1.02 4.36
CA TYR A 319 -21.39 1.07 5.68
C TYR A 319 -21.32 2.47 6.27
N ASP A 320 -22.14 3.39 5.76
CA ASP A 320 -22.11 4.83 6.10
C ASP A 320 -22.43 5.10 7.58
N ASP A 321 -23.36 4.34 8.16
CA ASP A 321 -23.84 4.53 9.53
C ASP A 321 -23.23 3.52 10.54
N VAL A 322 -22.25 2.70 10.10
CA VAL A 322 -21.60 1.70 10.95
C VAL A 322 -20.25 2.23 11.43
N ARG A 323 -20.02 2.17 12.74
CA ARG A 323 -18.72 2.51 13.32
C ARG A 323 -17.61 1.65 12.72
N VAL A 324 -16.45 2.26 12.50
CA VAL A 324 -15.27 1.59 11.93
C VAL A 324 -14.98 0.24 12.60
N ARG A 325 -15.03 0.19 13.94
CA ARG A 325 -14.83 -1.02 14.74
C ARG A 325 -15.75 -2.17 14.34
N ASP A 326 -16.99 -1.86 13.95
CA ASP A 326 -18.05 -2.84 13.75
C ASP A 326 -18.29 -3.17 12.26
N ARG A 327 -17.57 -2.53 11.33
CA ARG A 327 -17.78 -2.69 9.87
C ARG A 327 -17.50 -4.10 9.40
N ASP A 328 -16.45 -4.76 9.87
CA ASP A 328 -16.18 -6.16 9.48
C ASP A 328 -17.28 -7.11 9.98
N MET A 329 -17.93 -6.80 11.10
CA MET A 329 -19.09 -7.57 11.56
C MET A 329 -20.31 -7.33 10.66
N ALA A 330 -20.50 -6.10 10.16
CA ALA A 330 -21.53 -5.81 9.16
C ALA A 330 -21.23 -6.50 7.82
N VAL A 331 -19.96 -6.62 7.43
CA VAL A 331 -19.55 -7.46 6.27
C VAL A 331 -19.99 -8.91 6.47
N ALA A 332 -19.76 -9.50 7.67
CA ALA A 332 -20.19 -10.87 7.96
C ALA A 332 -21.70 -11.01 7.83
N ASP A 333 -22.50 -10.05 8.33
CA ASP A 333 -23.96 -10.04 8.20
C ASP A 333 -24.39 -9.93 6.72
N SER A 334 -23.78 -9.05 5.94
CA SER A 334 -24.05 -8.94 4.49
C SER A 334 -23.70 -10.22 3.73
N LEU A 335 -22.59 -10.88 4.06
CA LEU A 335 -22.23 -12.18 3.47
C LEU A 335 -23.24 -13.28 3.82
N VAL A 336 -23.78 -13.30 5.05
CA VAL A 336 -24.84 -14.24 5.44
C VAL A 336 -26.08 -14.06 4.56
N GLU A 337 -26.48 -12.83 4.27
CA GLU A 337 -27.62 -12.52 3.41
C GLU A 337 -27.36 -12.91 1.95
N LEU A 338 -26.18 -12.55 1.41
CA LEU A 338 -25.83 -12.84 0.01
C LEU A 338 -25.69 -14.35 -0.23
N LEU A 339 -25.02 -15.07 0.65
CA LEU A 339 -24.83 -16.52 0.55
C LEU A 339 -26.11 -17.34 0.83
N GLY A 340 -27.14 -16.71 1.40
CA GLY A 340 -28.44 -17.31 1.65
C GLY A 340 -29.46 -17.17 0.51
N ASN A 341 -29.12 -16.48 -0.58
CA ASN A 341 -30.00 -16.34 -1.74
C ASN A 341 -29.75 -17.43 -2.80
N ASP A 342 -30.66 -17.55 -3.76
CA ASP A 342 -30.57 -18.60 -4.80
C ASP A 342 -29.81 -18.17 -6.06
N ARG A 343 -29.11 -17.03 -6.05
CA ARG A 343 -28.41 -16.47 -7.23
C ARG A 343 -26.93 -16.73 -7.12
N PRO A 344 -26.28 -17.27 -8.17
CA PRO A 344 -24.83 -17.36 -8.18
C PRO A 344 -24.20 -15.96 -8.31
N GLU A 345 -23.29 -15.64 -7.41
CA GLU A 345 -22.67 -14.32 -7.30
C GLU A 345 -21.14 -14.43 -7.30
N LEU A 346 -20.48 -13.44 -7.89
CA LEU A 346 -19.07 -13.14 -7.60
C LEU A 346 -19.04 -11.99 -6.59
N ILE A 347 -18.54 -12.26 -5.40
CA ILE A 347 -18.47 -11.30 -4.31
C ILE A 347 -16.99 -11.04 -3.97
N LEU A 348 -16.54 -9.81 -4.15
CA LEU A 348 -15.26 -9.37 -3.59
C LEU A 348 -15.52 -8.51 -2.37
N VAL A 349 -14.73 -8.76 -1.34
CA VAL A 349 -14.83 -8.06 -0.05
C VAL A 349 -13.50 -7.41 0.26
N ASN A 350 -13.52 -6.10 0.50
CA ASN A 350 -12.41 -5.33 1.04
C ASN A 350 -12.72 -4.98 2.50
N LYS A 351 -12.12 -5.73 3.43
CA LYS A 351 -12.38 -5.58 4.87
C LYS A 351 -11.64 -4.38 5.45
N MET A 352 -12.08 -3.91 6.62
CA MET A 352 -11.35 -2.96 7.44
C MET A 352 -10.07 -3.60 8.04
N GLY A 353 -10.16 -4.86 8.44
CA GLY A 353 -9.05 -5.67 8.91
C GLY A 353 -8.25 -5.04 10.04
N ALA A 354 -6.94 -5.09 9.90
CA ALA A 354 -5.99 -4.48 10.81
C ALA A 354 -5.38 -3.17 10.27
N HIS A 355 -6.11 -2.46 9.39
CA HIS A 355 -5.71 -1.13 8.94
C HIS A 355 -5.40 -0.21 10.13
N PHE A 356 -4.37 0.60 9.98
CA PHE A 356 -4.01 1.60 10.98
C PHE A 356 -5.16 2.63 11.21
N PRO A 357 -5.42 3.10 12.42
CA PRO A 357 -4.85 2.70 13.70
C PRO A 357 -5.51 1.44 14.28
N VAL A 358 -4.70 0.55 14.86
CA VAL A 358 -5.17 -0.77 15.32
C VAL A 358 -5.87 -0.76 16.68
N HIS A 359 -5.68 0.29 17.51
CA HIS A 359 -6.03 0.26 18.94
C HIS A 359 -7.52 0.49 19.25
N ASP A 360 -8.31 1.04 18.34
CA ASP A 360 -9.75 1.30 18.53
C ASP A 360 -10.66 0.49 17.58
N LYS A 361 -10.12 -0.55 16.93
CA LYS A 361 -10.86 -1.39 15.98
C LYS A 361 -11.40 -2.69 16.59
N PHE A 362 -11.51 -2.77 17.90
CA PHE A 362 -12.10 -3.90 18.60
C PHE A 362 -12.83 -3.44 19.87
N PRO A 363 -13.87 -4.13 20.35
CA PRO A 363 -14.56 -3.81 21.59
C PRO A 363 -13.76 -4.25 22.82
N ASP A 364 -14.11 -3.73 24.00
CA ASP A 364 -13.35 -3.93 25.25
C ASP A 364 -13.21 -5.39 25.68
N GLU A 365 -14.19 -6.20 25.40
CA GLU A 365 -14.18 -7.65 25.68
C GLU A 365 -13.11 -8.41 24.88
N PHE A 366 -12.58 -7.81 23.82
CA PHE A 366 -11.48 -8.34 23.01
C PHE A 366 -10.11 -7.81 23.40
N LEU A 367 -10.00 -7.01 24.46
CA LEU A 367 -8.71 -6.56 25.01
C LEU A 367 -8.03 -7.69 25.79
N ARG A 368 -7.44 -8.64 25.09
CA ARG A 368 -6.79 -9.84 25.65
C ARG A 368 -5.29 -9.70 25.80
N TYR A 369 -4.65 -9.09 24.82
CA TYR A 369 -3.19 -8.88 24.80
C TYR A 369 -2.85 -7.53 25.41
N GLN A 370 -1.96 -7.53 26.42
CA GLN A 370 -1.57 -6.35 27.19
C GLN A 370 -0.05 -6.36 27.45
N PRO A 371 0.60 -5.19 27.63
CA PRO A 371 0.02 -3.86 27.57
C PRO A 371 -0.37 -3.47 26.14
N ALA A 372 -1.44 -2.69 25.99
CA ALA A 372 -1.94 -2.22 24.69
C ALA A 372 -1.85 -0.68 24.59
N LEU A 373 -2.01 -0.15 23.38
CA LEU A 373 -2.10 1.30 23.16
C LEU A 373 -3.36 1.88 23.84
N PRO A 374 -3.32 3.14 24.28
CA PRO A 374 -4.47 3.82 24.87
C PRO A 374 -5.66 3.82 23.90
N ARG A 375 -6.87 3.60 24.42
CA ARG A 375 -8.12 3.48 23.68
C ARG A 375 -9.15 4.53 24.12
N GLY A 376 -10.21 4.67 23.35
CA GLY A 376 -11.38 5.49 23.70
C GLY A 376 -11.36 6.91 23.17
N ARG A 377 -10.33 7.31 22.40
CA ARG A 377 -10.26 8.65 21.78
C ARG A 377 -10.92 8.74 20.41
N TYR A 378 -11.06 7.62 19.71
CA TYR A 378 -11.35 7.58 18.27
C TYR A 378 -12.55 6.70 17.90
N LEU A 379 -13.49 6.51 18.80
CA LEU A 379 -14.65 5.64 18.59
C LEU A 379 -15.56 6.07 17.44
N ASP A 380 -15.53 7.33 17.07
CA ASP A 380 -16.41 7.92 16.07
C ASP A 380 -15.67 8.49 14.84
N ILE A 381 -14.34 8.36 14.78
CA ILE A 381 -13.57 8.76 13.61
C ILE A 381 -13.48 7.60 12.63
N GLY A 382 -13.28 7.93 11.36
CA GLY A 382 -13.09 6.96 10.30
C GLY A 382 -12.01 5.90 10.61
N ASP A 383 -11.20 5.59 9.67
CA ASP A 383 -10.07 4.64 9.79
C ASP A 383 -8.80 5.30 10.36
N THR A 384 -8.88 6.51 10.88
CA THR A 384 -7.77 7.32 11.36
C THR A 384 -7.73 7.47 12.87
N GLY A 385 -6.56 7.73 13.40
CA GLY A 385 -6.34 8.05 14.80
C GLY A 385 -4.93 8.56 15.05
N GLU A 386 -4.79 9.40 16.07
CA GLU A 386 -3.47 9.85 16.51
C GLU A 386 -2.76 8.75 17.29
N ARG A 387 -1.46 8.60 17.09
CA ARG A 387 -0.60 7.75 17.92
C ARG A 387 -0.15 8.51 19.17
N ASP A 388 -1.07 9.01 19.98
CA ASP A 388 -0.75 9.75 21.18
C ASP A 388 0.17 8.94 22.12
N GLY A 389 1.31 9.54 22.48
CA GLY A 389 2.33 8.91 23.32
C GLY A 389 3.07 7.75 22.64
N PHE A 390 3.06 7.68 21.32
CA PHE A 390 3.81 6.70 20.53
C PHE A 390 5.02 7.37 19.88
N ASP A 391 6.19 7.08 20.41
CA ASP A 391 7.48 7.62 19.94
C ASP A 391 8.30 6.60 19.13
N GLY A 392 7.74 5.40 18.87
CA GLY A 392 8.43 4.32 18.16
C GLY A 392 9.49 3.58 19.00
N ARG A 393 9.43 3.70 20.32
CA ARG A 393 10.30 2.94 21.23
C ARG A 393 9.86 1.48 21.31
N ALA A 394 10.74 0.61 21.75
CA ALA A 394 10.45 -0.83 21.88
C ALA A 394 9.18 -1.11 22.71
N GLU A 395 8.94 -0.34 23.79
CA GLU A 395 7.72 -0.45 24.61
C GLU A 395 6.46 -0.02 23.86
N ASP A 396 6.57 0.98 22.98
CA ASP A 396 5.47 1.45 22.15
C ASP A 396 5.11 0.41 21.10
N TRP A 397 6.12 -0.18 20.46
CA TRP A 397 5.93 -1.26 19.51
C TRP A 397 5.36 -2.53 20.17
N LEU A 398 5.75 -2.86 21.39
CA LEU A 398 5.10 -3.94 22.14
C LEU A 398 3.61 -3.66 22.36
N ARG A 399 3.24 -2.42 22.76
CA ARG A 399 1.83 -2.02 22.92
C ARG A 399 1.08 -2.04 21.59
N TYR A 400 1.74 -1.64 20.50
CA TYR A 400 1.18 -1.69 19.15
C TYR A 400 0.90 -3.14 18.72
N ARG A 401 1.89 -4.04 18.84
CA ARG A 401 1.73 -5.48 18.54
C ARG A 401 0.57 -6.12 19.32
N ASN A 402 0.44 -5.80 20.59
CA ASN A 402 -0.66 -6.30 21.41
C ASN A 402 -2.02 -5.73 20.96
N SER A 403 -2.08 -4.45 20.58
CA SER A 403 -3.29 -3.86 19.99
C SER A 403 -3.63 -4.49 18.64
N TYR A 404 -2.64 -4.75 17.80
CA TYR A 404 -2.80 -5.48 16.56
C TYR A 404 -3.37 -6.89 16.76
N ARG A 405 -2.84 -7.65 17.74
CA ARG A 405 -3.40 -8.97 18.10
C ARG A 405 -4.84 -8.89 18.56
N ASN A 406 -5.21 -7.88 19.36
CA ASN A 406 -6.60 -7.67 19.78
C ASN A 406 -7.50 -7.33 18.59
N THR A 407 -7.01 -6.56 17.64
CA THR A 407 -7.72 -6.26 16.37
C THR A 407 -7.94 -7.53 15.56
N LEU A 408 -6.93 -8.40 15.44
CA LEU A 408 -7.07 -9.68 14.75
C LEU A 408 -8.08 -10.63 15.43
N LEU A 409 -8.13 -10.63 16.76
CA LEU A 409 -9.16 -11.42 17.50
C LEU A 409 -10.58 -11.01 17.10
N TRP A 410 -10.82 -9.71 16.87
CA TRP A 410 -12.11 -9.20 16.49
C TRP A 410 -12.33 -9.32 14.98
N ASN A 411 -11.49 -8.68 14.19
CA ASN A 411 -11.71 -8.51 12.75
C ASN A 411 -11.42 -9.78 11.93
N VAL A 412 -10.67 -10.74 12.46
CA VAL A 412 -10.48 -12.06 11.82
C VAL A 412 -11.19 -13.14 12.63
N GLY A 413 -10.87 -13.29 13.93
CA GLY A 413 -11.37 -14.38 14.76
C GLY A 413 -12.89 -14.37 14.92
N GLU A 414 -13.44 -13.27 15.40
CA GLU A 414 -14.89 -13.14 15.59
C GLU A 414 -15.64 -13.06 14.25
N PHE A 415 -15.04 -12.41 13.25
CA PHE A 415 -15.59 -12.36 11.89
C PHE A 415 -15.87 -13.76 11.34
N PHE A 416 -14.87 -14.64 11.32
CA PHE A 416 -15.06 -16.00 10.81
C PHE A 416 -15.94 -16.83 11.73
N SER A 417 -15.87 -16.64 13.03
CA SER A 417 -16.77 -17.32 13.97
C SER A 417 -18.25 -17.00 13.66
N ARG A 418 -18.57 -15.73 13.40
CA ARG A 418 -19.94 -15.29 13.03
C ARG A 418 -20.34 -15.78 11.64
N LEU A 419 -19.46 -15.61 10.66
CA LEU A 419 -19.73 -16.04 9.29
C LEU A 419 -20.00 -17.54 9.23
N LEU A 420 -19.11 -18.35 9.80
CA LEU A 420 -19.20 -19.82 9.77
C LEU A 420 -20.39 -20.37 10.59
N ALA A 421 -20.82 -19.65 11.63
CA ALA A 421 -21.99 -20.06 12.42
C ALA A 421 -23.33 -19.79 11.73
N ARG A 422 -23.38 -18.85 10.75
CA ARG A 422 -24.65 -18.33 10.23
C ARG A 422 -24.82 -18.43 8.71
N ALA A 423 -23.71 -18.42 7.94
CA ALA A 423 -23.76 -18.45 6.49
C ALA A 423 -24.01 -19.87 5.97
N ASP A 424 -24.82 -20.00 4.93
CA ASP A 424 -24.92 -21.22 4.14
C ASP A 424 -23.79 -21.28 3.10
N LEU A 425 -22.74 -22.03 3.43
CA LEU A 425 -21.59 -22.24 2.54
C LEU A 425 -21.76 -23.48 1.64
N SER A 426 -22.91 -24.16 1.67
CA SER A 426 -23.12 -25.41 0.90
C SER A 426 -22.93 -25.22 -0.60
N ARG A 427 -23.17 -24.01 -1.11
CA ARG A 427 -23.05 -23.61 -2.52
C ARG A 427 -22.02 -22.49 -2.73
N ALA A 428 -21.00 -22.40 -1.88
CA ALA A 428 -20.01 -21.35 -1.95
C ALA A 428 -18.59 -21.89 -2.00
N VAL A 429 -17.73 -21.18 -2.73
CA VAL A 429 -16.26 -21.23 -2.64
C VAL A 429 -15.80 -19.88 -2.13
N VAL A 430 -15.15 -19.86 -0.98
CA VAL A 430 -14.64 -18.64 -0.35
C VAL A 430 -13.10 -18.70 -0.30
N LEU A 431 -12.46 -17.78 -0.99
CA LEU A 431 -11.02 -17.55 -0.88
C LEU A 431 -10.80 -16.42 0.12
N TYR A 432 -9.89 -16.63 1.06
CA TYR A 432 -9.51 -15.63 2.06
C TYR A 432 -8.01 -15.35 2.00
N THR A 433 -7.66 -14.09 1.96
CA THR A 433 -6.28 -13.59 2.05
C THR A 433 -6.27 -12.20 2.67
N SER A 434 -5.09 -11.60 2.83
CA SER A 434 -4.91 -10.17 3.11
C SER A 434 -4.27 -9.49 1.92
N ASP A 435 -4.45 -8.20 1.76
CA ASP A 435 -3.80 -7.44 0.66
C ASP A 435 -2.28 -7.38 0.82
N HIS A 436 -1.77 -7.19 2.04
CA HIS A 436 -0.37 -7.31 2.44
C HIS A 436 -0.27 -7.61 3.95
N GLY A 437 0.93 -7.88 4.41
CA GLY A 437 1.24 -7.96 5.83
C GLY A 437 1.75 -6.63 6.40
N GLN A 438 2.39 -6.67 7.57
CA GLN A 438 2.95 -5.48 8.23
C GLN A 438 4.33 -5.74 8.81
N ASP A 439 5.16 -4.70 8.80
CA ASP A 439 6.30 -4.56 9.69
C ASP A 439 5.82 -4.03 11.04
N LEU A 440 5.82 -4.86 12.05
CA LEU A 440 5.46 -4.47 13.40
C LEU A 440 6.70 -4.17 14.26
N HIS A 441 7.82 -3.91 13.60
CA HIS A 441 9.12 -3.57 14.18
C HIS A 441 9.62 -4.58 15.22
N GLU A 442 9.38 -5.86 14.99
CA GLU A 442 9.84 -6.96 15.85
C GLU A 442 11.37 -7.03 15.91
N ARG A 443 12.03 -6.60 14.84
CA ARG A 443 13.50 -6.54 14.74
C ARG A 443 14.10 -5.28 15.37
N GLY A 444 13.28 -4.34 15.87
CA GLY A 444 13.72 -3.04 16.37
C GLY A 444 14.28 -2.13 15.27
N ASN A 445 13.91 -2.34 14.03
CA ASN A 445 14.26 -1.48 12.90
C ASN A 445 13.69 -0.07 13.09
N PRO A 446 14.36 0.97 12.55
CA PRO A 446 13.93 2.36 12.71
C PRO A 446 12.71 2.68 11.84
N GLY A 447 12.01 3.76 12.18
CA GLY A 447 10.83 4.24 11.45
C GLY A 447 9.53 4.07 12.23
N LEU A 448 8.44 4.54 11.63
CA LEU A 448 7.09 4.45 12.20
C LEU A 448 6.09 3.86 11.21
N ASN A 449 6.48 3.66 9.97
CA ASN A 449 5.65 3.01 8.96
C ASN A 449 5.64 1.49 9.16
N THR A 450 4.51 0.88 8.83
CA THR A 450 4.31 -0.58 8.96
C THR A 450 4.26 -1.29 7.61
N HIS A 451 4.21 -0.56 6.51
CA HIS A 451 4.15 -1.08 5.13
C HIS A 451 4.45 0.04 4.12
N CYS A 452 4.44 -0.30 2.82
CA CYS A 452 4.72 0.61 1.70
C CYS A 452 6.13 1.23 1.71
N GLY A 453 7.05 0.70 2.48
CA GLY A 453 8.46 1.12 2.48
C GLY A 453 9.22 0.62 1.24
N GLY A 454 10.33 1.28 0.92
CA GLY A 454 11.19 0.90 -0.22
C GLY A 454 12.17 -0.24 0.10
N ASP A 455 12.42 -0.50 1.37
CA ASP A 455 13.22 -1.62 1.88
C ASP A 455 12.42 -2.38 2.95
N PRO A 456 11.36 -3.11 2.54
CA PRO A 456 10.45 -3.78 3.46
C PRO A 456 11.09 -5.01 4.12
N VAL A 457 10.51 -5.41 5.26
CA VAL A 457 10.75 -6.73 5.85
C VAL A 457 9.91 -7.80 5.14
N VAL A 458 10.26 -9.07 5.29
CA VAL A 458 9.54 -10.18 4.62
C VAL A 458 8.08 -10.28 5.06
N GLU A 459 7.76 -9.89 6.28
CA GLU A 459 6.42 -9.92 6.85
C GLU A 459 5.44 -8.99 6.13
N GLU A 460 5.91 -7.91 5.48
CA GLU A 460 5.04 -7.01 4.70
C GLU A 460 4.44 -7.69 3.47
N GLY A 461 5.11 -8.72 2.93
CA GLY A 461 4.60 -9.53 1.81
C GLY A 461 3.95 -10.85 2.23
N LEU A 462 4.02 -11.23 3.50
CA LEU A 462 3.62 -12.54 4.00
C LEU A 462 2.16 -12.55 4.45
N VAL A 463 1.27 -13.08 3.62
CA VAL A 463 -0.19 -13.09 3.88
C VAL A 463 -0.74 -14.51 4.07
N PRO A 464 -1.89 -14.68 4.76
CA PRO A 464 -2.58 -15.97 4.81
C PRO A 464 -3.26 -16.27 3.47
N LEU A 465 -3.39 -17.53 3.12
CA LEU A 465 -4.22 -17.97 2.01
C LEU A 465 -5.01 -19.23 2.40
N VAL A 466 -6.32 -19.11 2.37
CA VAL A 466 -7.25 -20.18 2.77
C VAL A 466 -8.38 -20.28 1.75
N VAL A 467 -8.81 -21.51 1.45
CA VAL A 467 -10.03 -21.77 0.69
C VAL A 467 -11.02 -22.54 1.56
N LEU A 468 -12.25 -22.05 1.64
CA LEU A 468 -13.40 -22.75 2.22
C LEU A 468 -14.33 -23.16 1.10
N GLN A 469 -14.87 -24.36 1.16
CA GLN A 469 -15.81 -24.85 0.17
C GLN A 469 -16.86 -25.76 0.80
N GLY A 470 -18.11 -25.65 0.33
CA GLY A 470 -19.14 -26.62 0.65
C GLY A 470 -18.72 -28.02 0.23
N SER A 471 -18.80 -29.00 1.12
CA SER A 471 -18.25 -30.35 0.90
C SER A 471 -18.91 -31.10 -0.26
N ASN A 472 -20.12 -30.69 -0.66
CA ASN A 472 -20.84 -31.29 -1.79
C ASN A 472 -20.53 -30.60 -3.13
N LEU A 473 -19.83 -29.47 -3.13
CA LEU A 473 -19.40 -28.80 -4.36
C LEU A 473 -18.20 -29.54 -4.97
N GLN A 474 -18.22 -29.68 -6.27
CA GLN A 474 -17.10 -30.20 -7.06
C GLN A 474 -16.62 -29.11 -8.02
N THR A 475 -15.75 -28.23 -7.55
CA THR A 475 -15.17 -27.16 -8.36
C THR A 475 -13.79 -27.54 -8.88
N LEU A 476 -12.79 -27.46 -8.05
CA LEU A 476 -11.39 -27.81 -8.29
C LEU A 476 -10.93 -28.89 -7.30
N ASP A 477 -9.91 -29.63 -7.65
CA ASP A 477 -9.23 -30.52 -6.68
C ASP A 477 -8.33 -29.72 -5.74
N TRP A 478 -8.97 -29.15 -4.72
CA TRP A 478 -8.27 -28.31 -3.72
C TRP A 478 -7.25 -29.08 -2.89
N ALA A 479 -7.42 -30.39 -2.71
CA ALA A 479 -6.49 -31.20 -1.96
C ALA A 479 -5.17 -31.36 -2.73
N ALA A 480 -5.24 -31.72 -4.01
CA ALA A 480 -4.07 -31.77 -4.88
C ALA A 480 -3.43 -30.40 -5.08
N ALA A 481 -4.25 -29.36 -5.25
CA ALA A 481 -3.80 -27.97 -5.35
C ALA A 481 -3.04 -27.51 -4.10
N LEU A 482 -3.54 -27.85 -2.91
CA LEU A 482 -2.89 -27.56 -1.62
C LEU A 482 -1.56 -28.30 -1.47
N GLU A 483 -1.50 -29.58 -1.83
CA GLU A 483 -0.25 -30.36 -1.78
C GLU A 483 0.83 -29.74 -2.67
N ALA A 484 0.44 -29.25 -3.84
CA ALA A 484 1.36 -28.63 -4.80
C ALA A 484 1.87 -27.25 -4.38
N ASN A 485 1.06 -26.47 -3.61
CA ASN A 485 1.27 -25.04 -3.46
C ASN A 485 1.36 -24.55 -2.00
N ARG A 486 1.41 -25.45 -1.03
CA ARG A 486 1.50 -25.04 0.39
C ARG A 486 2.78 -24.24 0.66
N ASN A 487 2.62 -23.02 1.21
CA ASN A 487 3.71 -22.07 1.43
C ASN A 487 4.50 -21.72 0.15
N ASN A 488 3.88 -21.82 -1.01
CA ASN A 488 4.49 -21.53 -2.30
C ASN A 488 3.49 -20.87 -3.28
N SER A 489 2.49 -20.19 -2.77
CA SER A 489 1.49 -19.47 -3.57
C SER A 489 1.77 -17.99 -3.56
N SER A 490 1.28 -17.28 -4.57
CA SER A 490 1.23 -15.82 -4.57
C SER A 490 -0.16 -15.32 -4.97
N HIS A 491 -0.41 -14.05 -4.76
CA HIS A 491 -1.64 -13.41 -5.22
C HIS A 491 -1.79 -13.44 -6.75
N TYR A 492 -0.69 -13.58 -7.51
CA TYR A 492 -0.77 -13.79 -8.96
C TYR A 492 -1.52 -15.08 -9.34
N ASN A 493 -1.61 -16.05 -8.42
CA ASN A 493 -2.41 -17.26 -8.63
C ASN A 493 -3.92 -17.04 -8.44
N LEU A 494 -4.37 -15.94 -7.78
CA LEU A 494 -5.78 -15.77 -7.41
C LEU A 494 -6.68 -15.38 -8.59
N PHE A 495 -6.31 -14.38 -9.36
CA PHE A 495 -7.11 -13.95 -10.52
C PHE A 495 -7.33 -15.09 -11.54
N PRO A 496 -6.28 -15.83 -11.97
CA PRO A 496 -6.47 -17.00 -12.84
C PRO A 496 -7.31 -18.11 -12.19
N THR A 497 -7.27 -18.27 -10.85
CA THR A 497 -8.14 -19.21 -10.14
C THR A 497 -9.60 -18.78 -10.18
N LEU A 498 -9.88 -17.50 -9.97
CA LEU A 498 -11.24 -16.96 -10.13
C LEU A 498 -11.78 -17.18 -11.53
N LEU A 499 -10.97 -16.97 -12.57
CA LEU A 499 -11.37 -17.24 -13.96
C LEU A 499 -11.66 -18.73 -14.18
N GLN A 500 -10.87 -19.63 -13.61
CA GLN A 500 -11.12 -21.06 -13.70
C GLN A 500 -12.42 -21.46 -12.98
N LEU A 501 -12.72 -20.89 -11.82
CA LEU A 501 -13.98 -21.08 -11.11
C LEU A 501 -15.17 -20.52 -11.92
N LEU A 502 -14.99 -19.40 -12.64
CA LEU A 502 -15.95 -18.82 -13.56
C LEU A 502 -16.16 -19.64 -14.86
N GLY A 503 -15.43 -20.75 -15.02
CA GLY A 503 -15.58 -21.68 -16.14
C GLY A 503 -14.89 -21.24 -17.44
N TYR A 504 -13.84 -20.43 -17.36
CA TYR A 504 -12.96 -20.14 -18.50
C TYR A 504 -11.96 -21.28 -18.74
N GLU A 505 -11.49 -21.42 -19.98
CA GLU A 505 -10.58 -22.49 -20.37
C GLU A 505 -9.18 -22.29 -19.79
N LEU A 506 -8.65 -23.34 -19.14
CA LEU A 506 -7.41 -23.29 -18.38
C LEU A 506 -6.20 -22.83 -19.20
N GLU A 507 -6.04 -23.32 -20.44
CA GLU A 507 -4.91 -22.95 -21.29
C GLU A 507 -4.95 -21.48 -21.72
N ALA A 508 -6.13 -20.94 -22.00
CA ALA A 508 -6.30 -19.54 -22.34
C ALA A 508 -6.02 -18.62 -21.12
N ILE A 509 -6.45 -19.05 -19.93
CA ILE A 509 -6.15 -18.37 -18.66
C ILE A 509 -4.64 -18.30 -18.48
N ARG A 510 -3.94 -19.44 -18.60
CA ARG A 510 -2.49 -19.52 -18.35
C ARG A 510 -1.68 -18.62 -19.28
N VAL A 511 -2.05 -18.55 -20.55
CA VAL A 511 -1.35 -17.70 -21.52
C VAL A 511 -1.47 -16.23 -21.18
N THR A 512 -2.61 -15.81 -20.59
CA THR A 512 -2.91 -14.38 -20.37
C THR A 512 -2.60 -13.93 -18.96
N TYR A 513 -2.93 -14.75 -17.94
CA TYR A 513 -2.94 -14.36 -16.54
C TYR A 513 -2.06 -15.23 -15.64
N GLY A 514 -1.34 -16.20 -16.22
CA GLY A 514 -0.45 -17.09 -15.47
C GLY A 514 -1.17 -18.27 -14.83
N THR A 515 -0.52 -18.84 -13.82
CA THR A 515 -0.87 -20.15 -13.27
C THR A 515 -1.91 -20.04 -12.14
N PRO A 516 -3.09 -20.71 -12.23
CA PRO A 516 -4.03 -20.78 -11.12
C PRO A 516 -3.58 -21.73 -10.01
N LEU A 517 -4.19 -21.65 -8.83
CA LEU A 517 -3.91 -22.50 -7.67
C LEU A 517 -4.12 -24.00 -7.92
N SER A 518 -4.91 -24.38 -8.93
CA SER A 518 -5.13 -25.79 -9.31
C SER A 518 -3.89 -26.47 -9.93
N LEU A 519 -2.88 -25.69 -10.27
CA LEU A 519 -1.61 -26.16 -10.81
C LEU A 519 -0.48 -25.75 -9.87
N HIS A 520 0.69 -26.39 -10.02
CA HIS A 520 1.87 -25.98 -9.25
C HIS A 520 2.25 -24.54 -9.62
N SER A 521 2.38 -23.69 -8.61
CA SER A 521 2.82 -22.30 -8.78
C SER A 521 4.28 -22.25 -9.20
N ASP A 522 4.55 -21.49 -10.25
CA ASP A 522 5.88 -21.17 -10.74
C ASP A 522 6.39 -19.81 -10.22
N ASP A 523 5.65 -19.18 -9.31
CA ASP A 523 6.05 -17.93 -8.66
C ASP A 523 7.24 -18.16 -7.71
N GLU A 524 8.16 -17.20 -7.68
CA GLU A 524 9.38 -17.28 -6.87
C GLU A 524 9.16 -16.95 -5.39
N PHE A 525 7.93 -16.83 -4.93
CA PHE A 525 7.55 -16.45 -3.58
C PHE A 525 8.09 -15.08 -3.20
N THR A 526 7.78 -14.09 -4.05
CA THR A 526 8.26 -12.72 -3.95
C THR A 526 7.11 -11.72 -3.99
N PHE A 527 7.31 -10.54 -3.42
CA PHE A 527 6.42 -9.40 -3.58
C PHE A 527 7.16 -8.19 -4.14
N ASN A 528 6.42 -7.29 -4.79
CA ASN A 528 6.99 -6.14 -5.47
C ASN A 528 7.07 -4.93 -4.54
N THR A 529 8.26 -4.38 -4.38
CA THR A 529 8.51 -3.16 -3.58
C THR A 529 8.60 -1.91 -4.44
N ARG A 530 8.42 -2.06 -5.76
CA ARG A 530 8.45 -0.97 -6.74
C ARG A 530 7.42 -1.23 -7.84
N PHE A 531 6.15 -1.28 -7.42
CA PHE A 531 5.04 -1.64 -8.31
C PHE A 531 4.88 -0.64 -9.46
N ASN A 532 4.99 0.67 -9.19
CA ASN A 532 4.94 1.72 -10.21
C ASN A 532 6.28 1.82 -10.95
N ALA A 533 6.69 0.77 -11.66
CA ALA A 533 7.93 0.71 -12.42
C ALA A 533 7.82 1.53 -13.74
N ARG A 534 7.50 2.83 -13.63
CA ARG A 534 7.39 3.76 -14.74
C ARG A 534 8.75 4.35 -15.11
N LEU A 535 8.84 5.07 -16.21
CA LEU A 535 10.07 5.63 -16.78
C LEU A 535 11.15 4.57 -17.06
N GLY A 536 10.74 3.33 -17.38
CA GLY A 536 11.66 2.24 -17.66
C GLY A 536 12.36 1.67 -16.42
N ALA A 537 11.90 2.04 -15.20
CA ALA A 537 12.40 1.42 -13.98
C ALA A 537 11.89 -0.01 -13.86
N GLU A 538 12.80 -0.93 -13.57
CA GLU A 538 12.44 -2.33 -13.33
C GLU A 538 11.74 -2.51 -11.98
N PRO A 539 10.79 -3.45 -11.85
CA PRO A 539 10.22 -3.82 -10.57
C PRO A 539 11.31 -4.32 -9.62
N ALA A 540 11.13 -4.12 -8.33
CA ALA A 540 12.04 -4.62 -7.31
C ALA A 540 11.32 -5.71 -6.51
N TRP A 541 11.83 -6.94 -6.60
CA TRP A 541 11.25 -8.10 -5.95
C TRP A 541 11.96 -8.41 -4.64
N LYS A 542 11.19 -8.49 -3.56
CA LYS A 542 11.65 -9.00 -2.26
C LYS A 542 11.20 -10.45 -2.14
N ARG A 543 12.15 -11.35 -1.97
CA ARG A 543 11.87 -12.77 -1.72
C ARG A 543 11.50 -12.98 -0.27
N ILE A 544 10.52 -13.84 -0.02
CA ILE A 544 10.10 -14.24 1.31
C ILE A 544 10.82 -15.54 1.64
N GLU A 545 11.79 -15.47 2.56
CA GLU A 545 12.41 -16.64 3.14
C GLU A 545 11.74 -16.93 4.48
N LEU A 546 11.12 -18.11 4.63
CA LEU A 546 10.30 -18.42 5.80
C LEU A 546 11.09 -18.55 7.11
N ASP A 547 12.38 -18.79 7.03
CA ASP A 547 13.31 -18.81 8.17
C ASP A 547 13.70 -17.41 8.66
N GLU A 548 13.45 -16.37 7.85
CA GLU A 548 13.60 -14.97 8.26
C GLU A 548 12.39 -14.45 9.02
N VAL A 549 11.23 -15.12 8.93
CA VAL A 549 9.99 -14.66 9.57
C VAL A 549 10.12 -14.71 11.09
N VAL A 550 9.90 -13.56 11.72
CA VAL A 550 9.99 -13.48 13.19
C VAL A 550 8.78 -14.09 13.87
N SER A 551 8.99 -14.61 15.09
CA SER A 551 7.87 -15.11 15.88
C SER A 551 6.97 -13.96 16.34
N PRO A 552 5.62 -14.13 16.30
CA PRO A 552 4.71 -13.10 16.80
C PRO A 552 4.78 -12.85 18.31
N ASP A 553 5.61 -13.60 19.05
CA ASP A 553 5.79 -13.45 20.50
C ASP A 553 6.85 -12.42 20.91
N LEU A 554 7.62 -11.90 20.00
CA LEU A 554 8.72 -10.97 20.28
C LEU A 554 8.24 -9.54 20.54
#